data_25d75063e3e3b40e05b3527c80fba108
#
_entry.id   25d75063e3e3b40e05b3527c80fba108
#
_cell.length_a   1.000
_cell.length_b   1.000
_cell.length_c   1.000
_cell.angle_alpha   90.00
_cell.angle_beta   90.00
_cell.angle_gamma   90.00
#
_symmetry.space_group_name_H-M   'P 1'
#
loop_
_entity.id
_entity.type
_entity.pdbx_description
1 polymer ?
#
loop_
_entity_poly.entity_id
_entity_poly.type
_entity_poly.pdbx_seq_one_letter_code
_entity_poly.pdbx_strand_id
1 'polypeptide(L)'
;MLSSDVPGRTTLGAAHVVNQRLRDVLLGAGITPDDLAFELAVDPKTVERWITTDRVPYPRHRRRIAARTGESESYLWPSAFEDGKVSEISRSELVQVFARRSEVPSDLWDRLLSRATAYVDILVYVGYFLTEKPDLLDILQYKAANGVRVRMLFGDRDSEAVLHRSREEDIGDRTISAKIDQALAFFSPLVGKRGIEIRTHGTVLYNSIYRFDDEMIVNPHVYGRPAPHVPALHLRRLSAGSIFTTYTGSFSAVWETATRVNG
;
A
#
# COMPACT_ATOMS: atom_id res chain seq x y z
N MET A 1 38.12 11.84 43.52
CA MET A 1 36.72 11.64 43.93
C MET A 1 35.85 12.50 43.07
N LEU A 2 35.18 11.88 42.12
CA LEU A 2 33.86 12.26 41.61
C LEU A 2 33.47 11.20 40.58
N SER A 3 32.58 10.35 41.03
CA SER A 3 31.96 9.25 40.28
C SER A 3 31.00 9.84 39.26
N SER A 4 31.08 9.45 37.99
CA SER A 4 30.09 9.77 36.98
C SER A 4 29.26 8.50 36.70
N ASP A 5 28.07 8.48 37.33
CA ASP A 5 27.01 7.54 37.03
C ASP A 5 26.52 7.75 35.59
N VAL A 6 26.58 6.69 34.81
CA VAL A 6 25.93 6.57 33.50
C VAL A 6 24.54 6.00 33.72
N PRO A 7 23.45 6.72 33.37
CA PRO A 7 22.09 6.17 33.49
C PRO A 7 21.86 5.06 32.48
N GLY A 8 21.26 3.98 32.99
CA GLY A 8 21.00 2.74 32.33
C GLY A 8 20.24 2.86 31.00
N ARG A 9 20.64 2.07 30.04
CA ARG A 9 19.88 1.69 28.85
C ARG A 9 18.56 1.05 29.29
N THR A 10 17.48 1.79 29.09
CA THR A 10 16.12 1.22 29.14
C THR A 10 15.98 0.30 27.93
N THR A 11 16.06 -1.00 28.18
CA THR A 11 15.63 -2.01 27.21
C THR A 11 14.14 -1.81 26.98
N LEU A 12 13.79 -1.32 25.79
CA LEU A 12 12.42 -1.38 25.26
C LEU A 12 11.95 -2.82 25.32
N GLY A 13 10.98 -3.10 26.20
CA GLY A 13 10.39 -4.40 26.38
C GLY A 13 9.89 -4.93 25.05
N ALA A 14 10.23 -6.20 24.75
CA ALA A 14 9.69 -6.93 23.63
C ALA A 14 8.18 -6.77 23.62
N ALA A 15 7.62 -6.22 22.53
CA ALA A 15 6.18 -6.14 22.33
C ALA A 15 5.63 -7.55 22.47
N HIS A 16 4.73 -7.77 23.42
CA HIS A 16 4.05 -9.03 23.62
C HIS A 16 3.26 -9.33 22.33
N VAL A 17 3.75 -10.28 21.55
CA VAL A 17 3.03 -10.75 20.35
C VAL A 17 1.77 -11.44 20.85
N VAL A 18 0.62 -10.89 20.52
CA VAL A 18 -0.70 -11.41 20.91
C VAL A 18 -1.39 -11.90 19.66
N ASN A 19 -1.89 -13.15 19.66
CA ASN A 19 -2.76 -13.62 18.59
C ASN A 19 -4.16 -13.01 18.74
N GLN A 20 -4.28 -11.76 18.27
CA GLN A 20 -5.52 -11.00 18.33
C GLN A 20 -6.65 -11.69 17.56
N ARG A 21 -6.33 -12.38 16.45
CA ARG A 21 -7.32 -13.11 15.63
C ARG A 21 -8.01 -14.22 16.42
N LEU A 22 -7.21 -15.05 17.11
CA LEU A 22 -7.76 -16.10 17.96
C LEU A 22 -8.60 -15.52 19.11
N ARG A 23 -8.09 -14.45 19.74
CA ARG A 23 -8.82 -13.77 20.82
C ARG A 23 -10.18 -13.25 20.35
N ASP A 24 -10.21 -12.51 19.24
CA ASP A 24 -11.43 -11.89 18.73
C ASP A 24 -12.46 -12.93 18.27
N VAL A 25 -12.00 -14.01 17.65
CA VAL A 25 -12.87 -15.11 17.21
C VAL A 25 -13.48 -15.85 18.40
N LEU A 26 -12.71 -16.16 19.44
CA LEU A 26 -13.22 -16.80 20.66
C LEU A 26 -14.23 -15.89 21.37
N LEU A 27 -13.93 -14.60 21.48
CA LEU A 27 -14.84 -13.62 22.08
C LEU A 27 -16.14 -13.52 21.27
N GLY A 28 -16.06 -13.43 19.94
CA GLY A 28 -17.21 -13.36 19.06
C GLY A 28 -18.09 -14.62 19.08
N ALA A 29 -17.48 -15.78 19.32
CA ALA A 29 -18.16 -17.06 19.48
C ALA A 29 -18.67 -17.34 20.91
N GLY A 30 -18.37 -16.45 21.88
CA GLY A 30 -18.73 -16.65 23.29
C GLY A 30 -17.99 -17.82 23.95
N ILE A 31 -16.81 -18.18 23.47
CA ILE A 31 -15.99 -19.29 23.98
C ILE A 31 -14.91 -18.74 24.88
N THR A 32 -14.89 -19.17 26.14
CA THR A 32 -13.79 -18.83 27.06
C THR A 32 -12.55 -19.69 26.81
N PRO A 33 -11.34 -19.22 27.17
CA PRO A 33 -10.13 -20.06 27.11
C PRO A 33 -10.29 -21.37 27.90
N ASP A 34 -11.01 -21.36 29.02
CA ASP A 34 -11.25 -22.56 29.85
C ASP A 34 -12.17 -23.55 29.16
N ASP A 35 -13.25 -23.08 28.50
CA ASP A 35 -14.16 -23.93 27.72
C ASP A 35 -13.37 -24.60 26.58
N LEU A 36 -12.55 -23.84 25.88
CA LEU A 36 -11.73 -24.37 24.80
C LEU A 36 -10.69 -25.38 25.30
N ALA A 37 -10.08 -25.12 26.45
CA ALA A 37 -9.13 -26.05 27.08
C ALA A 37 -9.79 -27.37 27.45
N PHE A 38 -10.98 -27.29 28.04
CA PHE A 38 -11.79 -28.47 28.37
C PHE A 38 -12.16 -29.29 27.12
N GLU A 39 -12.70 -28.64 26.08
CA GLU A 39 -13.03 -29.30 24.81
C GLU A 39 -11.84 -29.98 24.14
N LEU A 40 -10.66 -29.36 24.21
CA LEU A 40 -9.45 -29.88 23.57
C LEU A 40 -8.66 -30.86 24.45
N ALA A 41 -9.07 -31.04 25.70
CA ALA A 41 -8.36 -31.83 26.73
C ALA A 41 -6.91 -31.36 26.92
N VAL A 42 -6.72 -30.03 27.06
CA VAL A 42 -5.43 -29.40 27.35
C VAL A 42 -5.50 -28.52 28.60
N ASP A 43 -4.35 -28.20 29.16
CA ASP A 43 -4.28 -27.25 30.28
C ASP A 43 -4.70 -25.84 29.85
N PRO A 44 -5.53 -25.10 30.63
CA PRO A 44 -5.93 -23.73 30.31
C PRO A 44 -4.79 -22.79 29.98
N LYS A 45 -3.66 -22.88 30.67
CA LYS A 45 -2.45 -22.12 30.37
C LYS A 45 -1.90 -22.38 28.96
N THR A 46 -2.21 -23.54 28.38
CA THR A 46 -1.83 -23.83 26.99
C THR A 46 -2.62 -22.97 26.02
N VAL A 47 -3.93 -22.82 26.24
CA VAL A 47 -4.79 -21.95 25.43
C VAL A 47 -4.38 -20.49 25.62
N GLU A 48 -4.13 -20.07 26.86
CA GLU A 48 -3.63 -18.71 27.13
C GLU A 48 -2.32 -18.42 26.36
N ARG A 49 -1.40 -19.35 26.29
CA ARG A 49 -0.15 -19.19 25.51
C ARG A 49 -0.41 -19.07 24.01
N TRP A 50 -1.40 -19.76 23.46
CA TRP A 50 -1.77 -19.59 22.06
C TRP A 50 -2.32 -18.19 21.78
N ILE A 51 -2.97 -17.57 22.75
CA ILE A 51 -3.51 -16.21 22.64
C ILE A 51 -2.43 -15.15 22.93
N THR A 52 -1.65 -15.32 24.00
CA THR A 52 -0.77 -14.27 24.52
C THR A 52 0.63 -14.26 23.92
N THR A 53 1.11 -15.41 23.42
CA THR A 53 2.47 -15.54 22.86
C THR A 53 2.47 -15.95 21.39
N ASP A 54 1.30 -15.97 20.74
CA ASP A 54 1.11 -16.47 19.35
C ASP A 54 1.73 -17.84 19.07
N ARG A 55 1.80 -18.70 20.12
CA ARG A 55 2.32 -20.05 19.97
C ARG A 55 1.37 -20.90 19.12
N VAL A 56 1.88 -21.45 18.03
CA VAL A 56 1.10 -22.29 17.12
C VAL A 56 0.75 -23.65 17.78
N PRO A 57 -0.54 -24.00 17.88
CA PRO A 57 -0.99 -25.32 18.36
C PRO A 57 -0.58 -26.45 17.43
N TYR A 58 -0.53 -27.69 17.94
CA TYR A 58 -0.40 -28.85 17.07
C TYR A 58 -1.55 -28.98 16.08
N PRO A 59 -1.33 -29.56 14.87
CA PRO A 59 -2.34 -29.62 13.79
C PRO A 59 -3.71 -30.14 14.23
N ARG A 60 -3.75 -31.15 15.11
CA ARG A 60 -5.00 -31.71 15.65
C ARG A 60 -5.84 -30.69 16.42
N HIS A 61 -5.18 -29.79 17.17
CA HIS A 61 -5.88 -28.75 17.95
C HIS A 61 -6.31 -27.59 17.04
N ARG A 62 -5.46 -27.17 16.09
CA ARG A 62 -5.81 -26.15 15.10
C ARG A 62 -7.09 -26.51 14.34
N ARG A 63 -7.17 -27.75 13.80
CA ARG A 63 -8.36 -28.25 13.07
C ARG A 63 -9.61 -28.22 13.92
N ARG A 64 -9.53 -28.62 15.19
CA ARG A 64 -10.68 -28.61 16.12
C ARG A 64 -11.12 -27.18 16.42
N ILE A 65 -10.17 -26.26 16.66
CA ILE A 65 -10.48 -24.84 16.89
C ILE A 65 -11.11 -24.22 15.65
N ALA A 66 -10.54 -24.44 14.48
CA ALA A 66 -11.07 -23.99 13.20
C ALA A 66 -12.52 -24.47 12.96
N ALA A 67 -12.76 -25.77 13.15
CA ALA A 67 -14.10 -26.35 13.03
C ALA A 67 -15.10 -25.78 14.07
N ARG A 68 -14.64 -25.52 15.30
CA ARG A 68 -15.47 -25.00 16.38
C ARG A 68 -15.85 -23.53 16.20
N THR A 69 -14.95 -22.75 15.61
CA THR A 69 -15.11 -21.30 15.43
C THR A 69 -15.63 -20.90 14.05
N GLY A 70 -15.63 -21.83 13.09
CA GLY A 70 -15.99 -21.54 11.70
C GLY A 70 -14.90 -20.80 10.91
N GLU A 71 -13.71 -20.60 11.50
CA GLU A 71 -12.61 -19.89 10.88
C GLU A 71 -11.56 -20.86 10.30
N SER A 72 -10.79 -20.40 9.30
CA SER A 72 -9.72 -21.23 8.75
C SER A 72 -8.48 -21.27 9.66
N GLU A 73 -7.75 -22.42 9.67
CA GLU A 73 -6.49 -22.54 10.39
C GLU A 73 -5.48 -21.47 9.91
N SER A 74 -5.47 -21.17 8.61
CA SER A 74 -4.57 -20.16 8.03
C SER A 74 -4.90 -18.73 8.44
N TYR A 75 -6.16 -18.44 8.74
CA TYR A 75 -6.55 -17.16 9.31
C TYR A 75 -6.10 -17.05 10.77
N LEU A 76 -6.35 -18.08 11.57
CA LEU A 76 -6.05 -18.09 13.00
C LEU A 76 -4.53 -18.14 13.27
N TRP A 77 -3.78 -18.92 12.47
CA TRP A 77 -2.32 -19.10 12.60
C TRP A 77 -1.65 -19.03 11.23
N PRO A 78 -1.52 -17.85 10.63
CA PRO A 78 -0.87 -17.71 9.31
C PRO A 78 0.53 -18.30 9.28
N SER A 79 1.30 -18.10 10.36
CA SER A 79 2.66 -18.61 10.51
C SER A 79 2.78 -20.14 10.43
N ALA A 80 1.68 -20.87 10.63
CA ALA A 80 1.68 -22.33 10.52
C ALA A 80 1.59 -22.87 9.08
N PHE A 81 1.23 -22.02 8.14
CA PHE A 81 0.99 -22.37 6.72
C PHE A 81 1.91 -21.63 5.76
N GLU A 82 2.74 -20.78 6.32
CA GLU A 82 3.73 -20.06 5.53
C GLU A 82 4.86 -21.01 5.17
N ASP A 83 5.10 -21.18 3.87
CA ASP A 83 6.45 -21.42 3.38
C ASP A 83 7.23 -20.18 3.80
N GLY A 84 7.84 -20.24 4.97
CA GLY A 84 8.17 -19.10 5.85
C GLY A 84 9.03 -17.98 5.26
N LYS A 85 9.53 -18.13 4.01
CA LYS A 85 10.34 -17.10 3.35
C LYS A 85 9.52 -16.14 2.47
N VAL A 86 8.56 -16.65 1.70
CA VAL A 86 7.82 -15.80 0.72
C VAL A 86 6.83 -14.90 1.42
N SER A 87 6.11 -15.39 2.42
CA SER A 87 5.11 -14.60 3.16
C SER A 87 5.76 -13.53 4.05
N GLU A 88 6.90 -13.82 4.68
CA GLU A 88 7.65 -12.85 5.48
C GLU A 88 8.24 -11.74 4.60
N ILE A 89 8.76 -12.08 3.43
CA ILE A 89 9.27 -11.12 2.44
C ILE A 89 8.14 -10.23 1.93
N SER A 90 6.99 -10.79 1.56
CA SER A 90 5.83 -10.00 1.09
C SER A 90 5.30 -9.08 2.18
N ARG A 91 5.27 -9.50 3.44
CA ARG A 91 4.93 -8.63 4.58
C ARG A 91 5.95 -7.53 4.79
N SER A 92 7.22 -7.80 4.55
CA SER A 92 8.29 -6.82 4.69
C SER A 92 8.32 -5.82 3.53
N GLU A 93 7.75 -6.15 2.35
CA GLU A 93 7.53 -5.19 1.26
C GLU A 93 6.45 -4.16 1.63
N LEU A 94 5.44 -4.56 2.44
CA LEU A 94 4.39 -3.66 2.92
C LEU A 94 4.90 -2.88 4.14
N VAL A 95 5.30 -1.63 3.90
CA VAL A 95 5.82 -0.75 4.96
C VAL A 95 4.67 -0.25 5.84
N GLN A 96 3.57 0.21 5.23
CA GLN A 96 2.42 0.78 5.93
C GLN A 96 1.16 0.73 5.08
N VAL A 97 0.02 0.61 5.75
CA VAL A 97 -1.31 0.81 5.17
C VAL A 97 -1.93 2.06 5.79
N PHE A 98 -2.43 2.95 4.94
CA PHE A 98 -3.24 4.09 5.34
C PHE A 98 -4.69 3.78 5.03
N ALA A 99 -5.62 4.08 5.95
CA ALA A 99 -7.05 3.83 5.74
C ALA A 99 -7.62 4.68 4.59
N ARG A 100 -7.00 5.84 4.34
CA ARG A 100 -7.33 6.73 3.22
C ARG A 100 -6.06 7.30 2.60
N ARG A 101 -6.04 7.52 1.28
CA ARG A 101 -4.91 8.20 0.62
C ARG A 101 -4.69 9.61 1.18
N SER A 102 -5.76 10.32 1.53
CA SER A 102 -5.66 11.64 2.16
C SER A 102 -4.99 11.66 3.53
N GLU A 103 -4.81 10.51 4.16
CA GLU A 103 -4.10 10.35 5.44
C GLU A 103 -2.60 10.04 5.26
N VAL A 104 -2.14 9.87 4.02
CA VAL A 104 -0.70 9.74 3.74
C VAL A 104 -0.04 11.07 4.06
N PRO A 105 0.90 11.13 5.03
CA PRO A 105 1.51 12.38 5.47
C PRO A 105 2.24 13.12 4.35
N SER A 106 2.15 14.44 4.33
CA SER A 106 2.82 15.27 3.31
C SER A 106 4.34 15.10 3.32
N ASP A 107 4.93 14.97 4.50
CA ASP A 107 6.37 14.73 4.68
C ASP A 107 6.80 13.37 4.10
N LEU A 108 5.93 12.36 4.07
CA LEU A 108 6.22 11.11 3.37
C LEU A 108 6.33 11.33 1.85
N TRP A 109 5.38 12.05 1.23
CA TRP A 109 5.45 12.39 -0.19
C TRP A 109 6.71 13.20 -0.52
N ASP A 110 7.03 14.20 0.32
CA ASP A 110 8.21 15.05 0.15
C ASP A 110 9.51 14.24 0.28
N ARG A 111 9.58 13.36 1.25
CA ARG A 111 10.72 12.47 1.47
C ARG A 111 10.93 11.50 0.29
N LEU A 112 9.85 10.87 -0.19
CA LEU A 112 9.93 9.94 -1.32
C LEU A 112 10.39 10.66 -2.59
N LEU A 113 9.80 11.81 -2.90
CA LEU A 113 10.17 12.60 -4.06
C LEU A 113 11.62 13.15 -3.94
N SER A 114 12.00 13.69 -2.78
CA SER A 114 13.34 14.26 -2.58
C SER A 114 14.45 13.22 -2.73
N ARG A 115 14.22 11.99 -2.24
CA ARG A 115 15.19 10.88 -2.28
C ARG A 115 15.30 10.20 -3.63
N ALA A 116 14.32 10.31 -4.51
CA ALA A 116 14.36 9.67 -5.82
C ALA A 116 15.58 10.11 -6.64
N THR A 117 16.37 9.16 -7.11
CA THR A 117 17.62 9.37 -7.87
C THR A 117 17.63 8.70 -9.24
N ALA A 118 16.73 7.75 -9.48
CA ALA A 118 16.67 7.00 -10.72
C ALA A 118 15.32 7.12 -11.42
N TYR A 119 14.19 6.96 -10.68
CA TYR A 119 12.86 6.89 -11.27
C TYR A 119 11.82 7.66 -10.46
N VAL A 120 10.97 8.41 -11.17
CA VAL A 120 9.67 8.91 -10.69
C VAL A 120 8.64 8.46 -11.71
N ASP A 121 7.79 7.48 -11.34
CA ASP A 121 6.73 6.95 -12.18
C ASP A 121 5.37 7.24 -11.54
N ILE A 122 4.47 7.89 -12.27
CA ILE A 122 3.13 8.25 -11.81
C ILE A 122 2.11 7.68 -12.78
N LEU A 123 1.16 6.87 -12.28
CA LEU A 123 0.03 6.33 -13.02
C LEU A 123 -1.26 6.68 -12.29
N VAL A 124 -2.10 7.48 -12.92
CA VAL A 124 -3.34 8.00 -12.34
C VAL A 124 -4.40 8.23 -13.41
N TYR A 125 -5.68 8.31 -13.03
CA TYR A 125 -6.64 8.99 -13.88
C TYR A 125 -6.38 10.50 -13.92
N VAL A 126 -6.26 11.15 -12.76
CA VAL A 126 -6.15 12.62 -12.65
C VAL A 126 -4.88 13.05 -11.91
N GLY A 127 -4.65 12.53 -10.68
CA GLY A 127 -3.56 12.98 -9.82
C GLY A 127 -3.65 14.44 -9.39
N TYR A 128 -4.86 14.98 -9.27
CA TYR A 128 -5.10 16.42 -9.04
C TYR A 128 -4.35 16.98 -7.83
N PHE A 129 -4.26 16.24 -6.71
CA PHE A 129 -3.54 16.69 -5.52
C PHE A 129 -2.04 17.01 -5.75
N LEU A 130 -1.46 16.46 -6.82
CA LEU A 130 -0.07 16.81 -7.20
C LEU A 130 0.04 18.26 -7.67
N THR A 131 -1.05 18.83 -8.21
CA THR A 131 -1.07 20.23 -8.67
C THR A 131 -1.13 21.24 -7.52
N GLU A 132 -1.44 20.76 -6.30
CA GLU A 132 -1.50 21.59 -5.09
C GLU A 132 -0.11 21.88 -4.50
N LYS A 133 0.94 21.22 -5.03
CA LYS A 133 2.35 21.44 -4.63
C LYS A 133 3.01 22.43 -5.60
N PRO A 134 3.19 23.72 -5.22
CA PRO A 134 3.63 24.76 -6.14
C PRO A 134 5.01 24.53 -6.76
N ASP A 135 5.93 23.92 -6.01
CA ASP A 135 7.32 23.67 -6.39
C ASP A 135 7.53 22.32 -7.13
N LEU A 136 6.45 21.55 -7.37
CA LEU A 136 6.56 20.22 -7.96
C LEU A 136 7.17 20.24 -9.36
N LEU A 137 6.80 21.21 -10.19
CA LEU A 137 7.32 21.33 -11.55
C LEU A 137 8.84 21.56 -11.54
N ASP A 138 9.32 22.48 -10.70
CA ASP A 138 10.74 22.79 -10.56
C ASP A 138 11.53 21.60 -10.02
N ILE A 139 10.97 20.89 -9.03
CA ILE A 139 11.58 19.67 -8.47
C ILE A 139 11.71 18.60 -9.56
N LEU A 140 10.66 18.31 -10.31
CA LEU A 140 10.67 17.30 -11.37
C LEU A 140 11.66 17.67 -12.49
N GLN A 141 11.67 18.94 -12.89
CA GLN A 141 12.62 19.44 -13.90
C GLN A 141 14.07 19.34 -13.40
N TYR A 142 14.34 19.74 -12.16
CA TYR A 142 15.67 19.61 -11.55
C TYR A 142 16.13 18.14 -11.50
N LYS A 143 15.25 17.23 -11.05
CA LYS A 143 15.56 15.80 -10.99
C LYS A 143 15.85 15.23 -12.37
N ALA A 144 15.04 15.54 -13.36
CA ALA A 144 15.24 15.09 -14.73
C ALA A 144 16.57 15.63 -15.33
N ALA A 145 16.93 16.88 -15.06
CA ALA A 145 18.20 17.45 -15.45
C ALA A 145 19.41 16.73 -14.80
N ASN A 146 19.21 16.13 -13.62
CA ASN A 146 20.21 15.34 -12.90
C ASN A 146 20.10 13.82 -13.15
N GLY A 147 19.43 13.40 -14.22
CA GLY A 147 19.42 12.01 -14.69
C GLY A 147 18.29 11.14 -14.15
N VAL A 148 17.38 11.67 -13.35
CA VAL A 148 16.18 10.94 -12.92
C VAL A 148 15.22 10.81 -14.11
N ARG A 149 14.73 9.60 -14.37
CA ARG A 149 13.70 9.36 -15.38
C ARG A 149 12.32 9.64 -14.79
N VAL A 150 11.62 10.62 -15.32
CA VAL A 150 10.28 11.00 -14.90
C VAL A 150 9.26 10.54 -15.96
N ARG A 151 8.32 9.68 -15.58
CA ARG A 151 7.25 9.19 -16.44
C ARG A 151 5.90 9.42 -15.77
N MET A 152 4.98 10.06 -16.47
CA MET A 152 3.66 10.38 -15.95
C MET A 152 2.58 9.89 -16.90
N LEU A 153 1.62 9.16 -16.38
CA LEU A 153 0.47 8.61 -17.08
C LEU A 153 -0.81 9.20 -16.50
N PHE A 154 -1.56 9.92 -17.31
CA PHE A 154 -2.87 10.47 -16.98
C PHE A 154 -3.95 9.76 -17.79
N GLY A 155 -5.19 9.73 -17.30
CA GLY A 155 -6.31 9.24 -18.08
C GLY A 155 -6.46 10.05 -19.39
N ASP A 156 -6.86 9.38 -20.47
CA ASP A 156 -7.35 10.08 -21.66
C ASP A 156 -8.76 10.56 -21.36
N ARG A 157 -8.95 11.89 -21.43
CA ARG A 157 -10.19 12.60 -21.05
C ARG A 157 -11.46 12.10 -21.78
N ASP A 158 -11.29 11.60 -23.00
CA ASP A 158 -12.38 11.16 -23.86
C ASP A 158 -12.53 9.63 -23.89
N SER A 159 -11.70 8.90 -23.14
CA SER A 159 -11.77 7.44 -23.07
C SER A 159 -13.00 6.95 -22.31
N GLU A 160 -13.54 5.81 -22.73
CA GLU A 160 -14.64 5.15 -22.03
C GLU A 160 -14.30 4.82 -20.56
N ALA A 161 -13.03 4.51 -20.27
CA ALA A 161 -12.57 4.22 -18.91
C ALA A 161 -12.72 5.44 -17.98
N VAL A 162 -12.40 6.64 -18.46
CA VAL A 162 -12.55 7.91 -17.71
C VAL A 162 -14.01 8.29 -17.55
N LEU A 163 -14.81 8.16 -18.61
CA LEU A 163 -16.26 8.46 -18.56
C LEU A 163 -16.98 7.49 -17.62
N HIS A 164 -16.62 6.21 -17.69
CA HIS A 164 -17.18 5.19 -16.79
C HIS A 164 -16.82 5.48 -15.33
N ARG A 165 -15.57 5.85 -15.04
CA ARG A 165 -15.14 6.21 -13.69
C ARG A 165 -15.88 7.44 -13.14
N SER A 166 -16.19 8.43 -13.95
CA SER A 166 -17.01 9.59 -13.55
C SER A 166 -18.41 9.17 -13.09
N ARG A 167 -19.02 8.22 -13.81
CA ARG A 167 -20.35 7.68 -13.46
C ARG A 167 -20.30 6.84 -12.18
N GLU A 168 -19.27 6.00 -12.03
CA GLU A 168 -19.08 5.20 -10.81
C GLU A 168 -18.95 6.06 -9.54
N GLU A 169 -18.28 7.20 -9.63
CA GLU A 169 -18.09 8.12 -8.49
C GLU A 169 -19.29 9.04 -8.26
N ASP A 170 -20.31 9.00 -9.11
CA ASP A 170 -21.51 9.85 -9.06
C ASP A 170 -21.20 11.35 -8.95
N ILE A 171 -20.20 11.82 -9.69
CA ILE A 171 -19.71 13.20 -9.66
C ILE A 171 -20.02 13.98 -10.94
N GLY A 172 -20.83 13.38 -11.84
CA GLY A 172 -21.17 13.93 -13.17
C GLY A 172 -20.22 13.47 -14.27
N ASP A 173 -20.79 13.20 -15.44
CA ASP A 173 -20.17 12.44 -16.55
C ASP A 173 -18.81 12.95 -17.02
N ARG A 174 -18.53 14.26 -16.92
CA ARG A 174 -17.29 14.88 -17.40
C ARG A 174 -16.41 15.49 -16.32
N THR A 175 -16.72 15.23 -15.06
CA THR A 175 -15.94 15.85 -13.96
C THR A 175 -14.50 15.35 -13.94
N ILE A 176 -14.27 14.04 -14.15
CA ILE A 176 -12.92 13.51 -14.23
C ILE A 176 -12.18 14.05 -15.46
N SER A 177 -12.86 14.12 -16.63
CA SER A 177 -12.28 14.69 -17.85
C SER A 177 -11.81 16.16 -17.63
N ALA A 178 -12.63 16.98 -17.00
CA ALA A 178 -12.26 18.37 -16.69
C ALA A 178 -11.07 18.48 -15.73
N LYS A 179 -11.02 17.60 -14.72
CA LYS A 179 -9.88 17.53 -13.79
C LYS A 179 -8.59 17.04 -14.48
N ILE A 180 -8.70 16.15 -15.46
CA ILE A 180 -7.56 15.72 -16.29
C ILE A 180 -7.01 16.89 -17.09
N ASP A 181 -7.89 17.70 -17.72
CA ASP A 181 -7.48 18.90 -18.45
C ASP A 181 -6.72 19.87 -17.57
N GLN A 182 -7.22 20.11 -16.36
CA GLN A 182 -6.55 20.99 -15.40
C GLN A 182 -5.18 20.43 -14.98
N ALA A 183 -5.07 19.13 -14.74
CA ALA A 183 -3.80 18.50 -14.40
C ALA A 183 -2.81 18.57 -15.56
N LEU A 184 -3.23 18.25 -16.78
CA LEU A 184 -2.38 18.34 -17.98
C LEU A 184 -1.94 19.78 -18.28
N ALA A 185 -2.84 20.77 -18.08
CA ALA A 185 -2.47 22.18 -18.18
C ALA A 185 -1.40 22.59 -17.16
N PHE A 186 -1.52 22.13 -15.91
CA PHE A 186 -0.49 22.35 -14.89
C PHE A 186 0.86 21.74 -15.28
N PHE A 187 0.87 20.51 -15.79
CA PHE A 187 2.11 19.81 -16.18
C PHE A 187 2.62 20.18 -17.57
N SER A 188 1.90 21.01 -18.35
CA SER A 188 2.29 21.39 -19.71
C SER A 188 3.72 21.99 -19.83
N PRO A 189 4.25 22.77 -18.84
CA PRO A 189 5.61 23.27 -18.91
C PRO A 189 6.69 22.18 -18.92
N LEU A 190 6.34 20.95 -18.50
CA LEU A 190 7.24 19.78 -18.49
C LEU A 190 7.23 19.00 -19.81
N VAL A 191 6.25 19.24 -20.69
CA VAL A 191 6.15 18.52 -21.97
C VAL A 191 7.34 18.84 -22.85
N GLY A 192 7.98 17.81 -23.41
CA GLY A 192 9.16 17.95 -24.23
C GLY A 192 10.47 18.20 -23.48
N LYS A 193 10.46 18.33 -22.16
CA LYS A 193 11.68 18.45 -21.36
C LYS A 193 12.45 17.12 -21.34
N ARG A 194 13.78 17.21 -21.51
CA ARG A 194 14.65 16.04 -21.47
C ARG A 194 14.50 15.29 -20.12
N GLY A 195 14.35 13.97 -20.18
CA GLY A 195 14.20 13.13 -19.00
C GLY A 195 12.78 13.06 -18.44
N ILE A 196 11.83 13.83 -19.01
CA ILE A 196 10.42 13.81 -18.61
C ILE A 196 9.57 13.37 -19.81
N GLU A 197 8.68 12.42 -19.56
CA GLU A 197 7.72 11.98 -20.56
C GLU A 197 6.33 11.86 -19.95
N ILE A 198 5.35 12.51 -20.59
CA ILE A 198 3.95 12.51 -20.18
C ILE A 198 3.15 11.81 -21.26
N ARG A 199 2.29 10.85 -20.85
CA ARG A 199 1.38 10.13 -21.74
C ARG A 199 -0.05 10.14 -21.20
N THR A 200 -1.03 9.89 -22.08
CA THR A 200 -2.42 9.63 -21.71
C THR A 200 -2.78 8.18 -22.03
N HIS A 201 -3.68 7.59 -21.22
CA HIS A 201 -4.11 6.20 -21.38
C HIS A 201 -5.64 6.08 -21.30
N GLY A 202 -6.21 5.16 -22.08
CA GLY A 202 -7.62 4.78 -22.02
C GLY A 202 -7.87 3.48 -21.21
N THR A 203 -6.92 3.08 -20.38
CA THR A 203 -6.98 1.81 -19.63
C THR A 203 -7.88 1.96 -18.39
N VAL A 204 -8.70 0.93 -18.12
CA VAL A 204 -9.40 0.82 -16.83
C VAL A 204 -8.37 0.56 -15.74
N LEU A 205 -8.18 1.52 -14.84
CA LEU A 205 -7.25 1.39 -13.72
C LEU A 205 -7.93 0.77 -12.50
N TYR A 206 -7.25 -0.18 -11.89
CA TYR A 206 -7.62 -0.75 -10.59
C TYR A 206 -6.90 -0.10 -9.42
N ASN A 207 -5.89 0.72 -9.72
CA ASN A 207 -5.12 1.46 -8.73
C ASN A 207 -4.41 2.65 -9.38
N SER A 208 -4.06 3.65 -8.55
CA SER A 208 -3.04 4.64 -8.88
C SER A 208 -1.70 4.20 -8.31
N ILE A 209 -0.60 4.52 -9.01
CA ILE A 209 0.77 4.18 -8.61
C ILE A 209 1.60 5.46 -8.59
N TYR A 210 2.34 5.66 -7.51
CA TYR A 210 3.31 6.74 -7.33
C TYR A 210 4.63 6.10 -6.88
N ARG A 211 5.53 5.84 -7.82
CA ARG A 211 6.81 5.19 -7.56
C ARG A 211 7.95 6.19 -7.53
N PHE A 212 8.83 6.02 -6.55
CA PHE A 212 10.05 6.77 -6.32
C PHE A 212 11.17 5.76 -6.06
N ASP A 213 11.95 5.43 -7.09
CA ASP A 213 12.98 4.39 -7.07
C ASP A 213 12.44 3.02 -6.58
N ASP A 214 12.86 2.62 -5.38
CA ASP A 214 12.50 1.36 -4.73
C ASP A 214 11.40 1.50 -3.66
N GLU A 215 10.74 2.66 -3.58
CA GLU A 215 9.54 2.85 -2.76
C GLU A 215 8.37 3.31 -3.65
N MET A 216 7.14 2.94 -3.26
CA MET A 216 5.94 3.41 -3.95
C MET A 216 4.74 3.54 -3.01
N ILE A 217 3.84 4.43 -3.38
CA ILE A 217 2.47 4.47 -2.84
C ILE A 217 1.54 3.92 -3.90
N VAL A 218 0.76 2.90 -3.53
CA VAL A 218 -0.30 2.33 -4.36
C VAL A 218 -1.64 2.67 -3.73
N ASN A 219 -2.56 3.21 -4.51
CA ASN A 219 -3.90 3.57 -4.06
C ASN A 219 -4.92 2.77 -4.87
N PRO A 220 -5.42 1.62 -4.35
CA PRO A 220 -6.45 0.81 -5.00
C PRO A 220 -7.72 1.62 -5.26
N HIS A 221 -8.37 1.36 -6.39
CA HIS A 221 -9.65 1.98 -6.70
C HIS A 221 -10.79 1.10 -6.19
N VAL A 222 -11.62 1.67 -5.33
CA VAL A 222 -12.83 1.03 -4.81
C VAL A 222 -14.03 1.58 -5.58
N TYR A 223 -14.93 0.70 -6.00
CA TYR A 223 -16.15 1.09 -6.75
C TYR A 223 -16.95 2.15 -5.99
N GLY A 224 -17.40 3.18 -6.70
CA GLY A 224 -18.20 4.28 -6.14
C GLY A 224 -17.47 5.15 -5.10
N ARG A 225 -16.15 5.06 -4.98
CA ARG A 225 -15.39 5.85 -4.01
C ARG A 225 -14.27 6.64 -4.66
N PRO A 226 -14.22 7.97 -4.44
CA PRO A 226 -13.10 8.80 -4.91
C PRO A 226 -11.77 8.39 -4.28
N ALA A 227 -10.70 8.48 -5.06
CA ALA A 227 -9.35 8.05 -4.66
C ALA A 227 -8.83 8.62 -3.32
N PRO A 228 -9.13 9.86 -2.89
CA PRO A 228 -8.70 10.37 -1.58
C PRO A 228 -9.26 9.60 -0.38
N HIS A 229 -10.43 8.94 -0.55
CA HIS A 229 -11.20 8.32 0.53
C HIS A 229 -11.04 6.79 0.61
N VAL A 230 -10.13 6.22 -0.16
CA VAL A 230 -9.86 4.78 -0.19
C VAL A 230 -8.43 4.50 0.28
N PRO A 231 -8.13 3.24 0.68
CA PRO A 231 -6.82 2.89 1.24
C PRO A 231 -5.64 3.25 0.35
N ALA A 232 -4.47 3.43 0.96
CA ALA A 232 -3.20 3.52 0.27
C ALA A 232 -2.18 2.60 0.93
N LEU A 233 -1.34 1.97 0.11
CA LEU A 233 -0.30 1.04 0.52
C LEU A 233 1.06 1.69 0.27
N HIS A 234 1.89 1.82 1.29
CA HIS A 234 3.29 2.17 1.12
C HIS A 234 4.09 0.88 1.00
N LEU A 235 4.74 0.70 -0.15
CA LEU A 235 5.52 -0.48 -0.48
C LEU A 235 6.99 -0.11 -0.64
N ARG A 236 7.86 -1.05 -0.27
CA ARG A 236 9.30 -0.98 -0.53
C ARG A 236 9.76 -2.24 -1.26
N ARG A 237 10.59 -2.06 -2.26
CA ARG A 237 11.18 -3.17 -3.02
C ARG A 237 12.12 -3.99 -2.15
N LEU A 238 11.97 -5.32 -2.21
CA LEU A 238 12.90 -6.30 -1.67
C LEU A 238 13.35 -7.24 -2.78
N SER A 239 14.60 -7.75 -2.68
CA SER A 239 15.23 -8.55 -3.73
C SER A 239 14.47 -9.84 -4.09
N ALA A 240 13.77 -10.43 -3.13
CA ALA A 240 12.96 -11.64 -3.32
C ALA A 240 11.45 -11.37 -3.29
N GLY A 241 11.03 -10.09 -3.20
CA GLY A 241 9.63 -9.69 -3.13
C GLY A 241 8.99 -9.66 -4.51
N SER A 242 7.68 -9.87 -4.56
CA SER A 242 6.87 -9.89 -5.78
C SER A 242 5.80 -8.79 -5.85
N ILE A 243 5.39 -8.22 -4.70
CA ILE A 243 4.32 -7.21 -4.66
C ILE A 243 4.77 -5.95 -5.41
N PHE A 244 5.95 -5.43 -5.07
CA PHE A 244 6.51 -4.24 -5.74
C PHE A 244 6.67 -4.46 -7.25
N THR A 245 7.19 -5.62 -7.66
CA THR A 245 7.39 -5.95 -9.08
C THR A 245 6.08 -6.11 -9.83
N THR A 246 5.02 -6.62 -9.20
CA THR A 246 3.67 -6.70 -9.78
C THR A 246 3.15 -5.31 -10.15
N TYR A 247 3.26 -4.32 -9.26
CA TYR A 247 2.81 -2.95 -9.55
C TYR A 247 3.70 -2.23 -10.57
N THR A 248 5.01 -2.45 -10.56
CA THR A 248 5.88 -1.90 -11.60
C THR A 248 5.60 -2.52 -12.97
N GLY A 249 5.26 -3.80 -13.01
CA GLY A 249 4.80 -4.49 -14.23
C GLY A 249 3.49 -3.91 -14.75
N SER A 250 2.52 -3.64 -13.87
CA SER A 250 1.26 -2.99 -14.21
C SER A 250 1.47 -1.60 -14.80
N PHE A 251 2.33 -0.77 -14.16
CA PHE A 251 2.71 0.53 -14.73
C PHE A 251 3.29 0.39 -16.13
N SER A 252 4.22 -0.54 -16.34
CA SER A 252 4.87 -0.75 -17.63
C SER A 252 3.89 -1.20 -18.71
N ALA A 253 2.95 -2.09 -18.38
CA ALA A 253 1.93 -2.54 -19.33
C ALA A 253 1.03 -1.39 -19.82
N VAL A 254 0.61 -0.49 -18.91
CA VAL A 254 -0.14 0.72 -19.29
C VAL A 254 0.73 1.68 -20.10
N TRP A 255 2.01 1.84 -19.71
CA TRP A 255 2.95 2.72 -20.40
C TRP A 255 3.12 2.37 -21.89
N GLU A 256 3.20 1.08 -22.22
CA GLU A 256 3.40 0.62 -23.60
C GLU A 256 2.18 0.91 -24.53
N THR A 257 0.98 0.99 -23.96
CA THR A 257 -0.25 1.27 -24.73
C THR A 257 -0.64 2.75 -24.73
N ALA A 258 0.04 3.58 -23.97
CA ALA A 258 -0.31 4.99 -23.75
C ALA A 258 0.21 5.90 -24.85
N THR A 259 -0.55 6.95 -25.17
CA THR A 259 -0.24 7.94 -26.18
C THR A 259 0.55 9.10 -25.60
N ARG A 260 1.63 9.49 -26.25
CA ARG A 260 2.47 10.61 -25.83
C ARG A 260 1.73 11.95 -25.94
N VAL A 261 1.82 12.77 -24.91
CA VAL A 261 1.36 14.16 -24.96
C VAL A 261 2.40 14.97 -25.72
N ASN A 262 1.99 15.58 -26.82
CA ASN A 262 2.82 16.47 -27.63
C ASN A 262 2.61 17.92 -27.17
N GLY A 263 3.68 18.73 -27.16
CA GLY A 263 3.61 20.15 -26.83
C GLY A 263 3.14 20.98 -28.03
#